data_6fe9adfe2e83486f25359f5244b69a23
#
_entry.id   6fe9adfe2e83486f25359f5244b69a23
#
_cell.length_a   1.000
_cell.length_b   1.000
_cell.length_c   1.000
_cell.angle_alpha   90.00
_cell.angle_beta   90.00
_cell.angle_gamma   90.00
#
_symmetry.space_group_name_H-M   'P 1'
#
loop_
_entity.id
_entity.type
_entity.pdbx_description
1 polymer ?
#
loop_
_entity_poly.entity_id
_entity_poly.type
_entity_poly.pdbx_seq_one_letter_code
_entity_poly.pdbx_strand_id
1 'polypeptide(L)'
;MSILKDLGVPAFKAGGMPAIDLRDFFLSVGGLVKEEKRFPWQEITAMPGSRINCRLTSVSGWSVRADWEGVQWNDFLKLFHLKSKASYVRFTSAGGGYTTSVSLKDLENPRVLLAYGVNGSSIEAEYGGPLRMVIPNLWGYKSCKWLSVIEFVREEEGGYWEDRGYTWSGVIEPGFTLDINTKIRRPIQGGEITEF
;
A
#
# COMPACT_ATOMS: atom_id res chain seq x y z
N MET A 1 13.93 -13.54 -13.05
CA MET A 1 12.71 -13.26 -13.83
C MET A 1 11.78 -12.46 -12.94
N SER A 2 11.24 -11.30 -13.39
CA SER A 2 10.44 -10.42 -12.52
C SER A 2 8.96 -10.75 -12.67
N ILE A 3 8.34 -11.32 -11.64
CA ILE A 3 6.92 -11.72 -11.66
C ILE A 3 6.01 -10.53 -11.96
N LEU A 4 6.22 -9.40 -11.29
CA LEU A 4 5.36 -8.24 -11.49
C LEU A 4 5.57 -7.59 -12.87
N LYS A 5 6.80 -7.62 -13.41
CA LYS A 5 7.07 -7.23 -14.78
C LYS A 5 6.36 -8.14 -15.79
N ASP A 6 6.44 -9.43 -15.57
CA ASP A 6 5.81 -10.43 -16.46
C ASP A 6 4.28 -10.31 -16.43
N LEU A 7 3.71 -9.86 -15.31
CA LEU A 7 2.29 -9.50 -15.16
C LEU A 7 1.94 -8.13 -15.77
N GLY A 8 2.89 -7.41 -16.33
CA GLY A 8 2.66 -6.09 -16.95
C GLY A 8 2.59 -4.91 -15.98
N VAL A 9 3.06 -5.07 -14.74
CA VAL A 9 3.10 -3.95 -13.78
C VAL A 9 4.23 -2.99 -14.15
N PRO A 10 3.97 -1.70 -14.39
CA PRO A 10 5.03 -0.73 -14.61
C PRO A 10 5.81 -0.43 -13.33
N ALA A 11 7.12 -0.24 -13.45
CA ALA A 11 8.00 0.10 -12.34
C ALA A 11 7.96 1.61 -12.05
N PHE A 12 6.91 2.11 -11.40
CA PHE A 12 6.83 3.50 -10.94
C PHE A 12 7.66 3.71 -9.66
N LYS A 13 8.43 4.79 -9.64
CA LYS A 13 9.33 5.16 -8.54
C LYS A 13 9.00 6.56 -8.00
N ALA A 14 7.71 6.84 -7.79
CA ALA A 14 7.26 8.12 -7.24
C ALA A 14 7.89 8.34 -5.84
N GLY A 15 8.44 9.52 -5.63
CA GLY A 15 9.19 9.84 -4.41
C GLY A 15 10.62 9.29 -4.36
N GLY A 16 11.08 8.61 -5.43
CA GLY A 16 12.39 7.96 -5.50
C GLY A 16 12.39 6.52 -4.95
N MET A 17 13.28 5.69 -5.47
CA MET A 17 13.48 4.31 -4.97
C MET A 17 14.58 4.33 -3.91
N PRO A 18 14.27 3.97 -2.64
CA PRO A 18 15.28 3.90 -1.59
C PRO A 18 16.20 2.70 -1.80
N ALA A 19 17.46 2.83 -1.36
CA ALA A 19 18.32 1.68 -1.12
C ALA A 19 18.01 1.13 0.28
N ILE A 20 17.53 -0.11 0.37
CA ILE A 20 17.15 -0.74 1.64
C ILE A 20 18.07 -1.94 1.89
N ASP A 21 18.77 -1.92 3.02
CA ASP A 21 19.45 -3.09 3.57
C ASP A 21 18.54 -3.75 4.61
N LEU A 22 18.22 -5.02 4.43
CA LEU A 22 17.33 -5.77 5.34
C LEU A 22 17.89 -5.91 6.76
N ARG A 23 19.20 -5.78 6.94
CA ARG A 23 19.85 -5.83 8.25
C ARG A 23 19.49 -4.61 9.10
N ASP A 24 19.29 -3.48 8.44
CA ASP A 24 18.99 -2.19 9.07
C ASP A 24 17.53 -1.77 8.88
N PHE A 25 16.72 -2.60 8.22
CA PHE A 25 15.33 -2.29 7.95
C PHE A 25 14.46 -2.44 9.19
N PHE A 26 13.64 -1.43 9.45
CA PHE A 26 12.60 -1.44 10.47
C PHE A 26 11.30 -0.87 9.91
N LEU A 27 10.18 -1.51 10.30
CA LEU A 27 8.87 -0.91 10.20
C LEU A 27 8.54 -0.22 11.51
N SER A 28 8.40 1.10 11.49
CA SER A 28 8.03 1.90 12.66
C SER A 28 6.52 2.13 12.67
N VAL A 29 5.89 1.96 13.83
CA VAL A 29 4.46 2.17 14.03
C VAL A 29 4.24 3.11 15.20
N GLY A 30 3.51 4.22 14.97
CA GLY A 30 3.36 5.27 15.96
C GLY A 30 2.09 6.12 15.79
N GLY A 31 2.12 7.34 16.32
CA GLY A 31 1.00 8.28 16.29
C GLY A 31 -0.04 8.02 17.38
N LEU A 32 -1.31 7.90 17.01
CA LEU A 32 -2.42 7.70 17.96
C LEU A 32 -2.53 6.23 18.44
N VAL A 33 -1.45 5.68 18.94
CA VAL A 33 -1.36 4.38 19.62
C VAL A 33 -0.97 4.57 21.08
N LYS A 34 -1.26 3.58 21.94
CA LYS A 34 -0.80 3.63 23.35
C LYS A 34 0.71 3.46 23.45
N GLU A 35 1.28 2.61 22.63
CA GLU A 35 2.70 2.27 22.61
C GLU A 35 3.19 2.23 21.17
N GLU A 36 4.24 2.99 20.87
CA GLU A 36 4.92 2.94 19.60
C GLU A 36 5.82 1.71 19.51
N LYS A 37 5.90 1.10 18.32
CA LYS A 37 6.68 -0.13 18.10
C LYS A 37 7.55 0.00 16.86
N ARG A 38 8.67 -0.73 16.90
CA ARG A 38 9.54 -0.91 15.74
C ARG A 38 9.76 -2.39 15.54
N PHE A 39 9.54 -2.85 14.32
CA PHE A 39 9.67 -4.25 13.94
C PHE A 39 10.85 -4.39 12.99
N PRO A 40 11.94 -5.07 13.37
CA PRO A 40 12.97 -5.46 12.42
C PRO A 40 12.40 -6.45 11.40
N TRP A 41 13.05 -6.56 10.26
CA TRP A 41 12.61 -7.41 9.14
C TRP A 41 12.25 -8.85 9.58
N GLN A 42 13.08 -9.43 10.44
CA GLN A 42 12.90 -10.80 10.92
C GLN A 42 11.60 -10.97 11.73
N GLU A 43 11.22 -9.97 12.52
CA GLU A 43 9.96 -10.03 13.26
C GLU A 43 8.75 -9.93 12.32
N ILE A 44 8.81 -9.11 11.28
CA ILE A 44 7.72 -8.98 10.30
C ILE A 44 7.50 -10.31 9.59
N THR A 45 8.58 -10.95 9.14
CA THR A 45 8.50 -12.22 8.41
C THR A 45 8.18 -13.43 9.30
N ALA A 46 8.36 -13.31 10.61
CA ALA A 46 7.98 -14.32 11.60
C ALA A 46 6.51 -14.22 12.04
N MET A 47 5.81 -13.13 11.71
CA MET A 47 4.37 -13.00 11.99
C MET A 47 3.58 -14.03 11.17
N PRO A 48 2.39 -14.45 11.65
CA PRO A 48 1.51 -15.30 10.85
C PRO A 48 1.23 -14.69 9.48
N GLY A 49 1.70 -15.36 8.44
CA GLY A 49 1.52 -14.92 7.06
C GLY A 49 0.21 -15.41 6.46
N SER A 50 -0.32 -14.65 5.53
CA SER A 50 -1.48 -14.98 4.71
C SER A 50 -1.11 -14.89 3.24
N ARG A 51 -1.78 -15.71 2.41
CA ARG A 51 -1.72 -15.63 0.95
C ARG A 51 -3.09 -15.24 0.43
N ILE A 52 -3.17 -14.09 -0.22
CA ILE A 52 -4.44 -13.50 -0.65
C ILE A 52 -4.39 -13.21 -2.15
N ASN A 53 -5.33 -13.82 -2.90
CA ASN A 53 -5.52 -13.53 -4.31
C ASN A 53 -6.36 -12.27 -4.46
N CYS A 54 -5.75 -11.17 -4.90
CA CYS A 54 -6.47 -9.93 -5.13
C CYS A 54 -5.81 -9.06 -6.22
N ARG A 55 -6.54 -8.03 -6.66
CA ARG A 55 -6.08 -7.10 -7.67
C ARG A 55 -5.38 -5.90 -7.06
N LEU A 56 -4.37 -5.42 -7.77
CA LEU A 56 -3.79 -4.10 -7.61
C LEU A 56 -4.07 -3.31 -8.89
N THR A 57 -4.75 -2.18 -8.76
CA THR A 57 -5.29 -1.40 -9.88
C THR A 57 -4.75 0.03 -9.86
N SER A 58 -4.27 0.53 -10.98
CA SER A 58 -3.72 1.88 -11.11
C SER A 58 -4.58 2.79 -11.97
N VAL A 59 -4.67 4.06 -11.57
CA VAL A 59 -5.31 5.12 -12.38
C VAL A 59 -4.65 5.29 -13.76
N SER A 60 -3.40 4.84 -13.92
CA SER A 60 -2.68 4.89 -15.20
C SER A 60 -3.10 3.80 -16.20
N GLY A 61 -4.11 2.99 -15.87
CA GLY A 61 -4.74 2.08 -16.82
C GLY A 61 -4.13 0.68 -16.86
N TRP A 62 -3.81 0.13 -15.71
CA TRP A 62 -3.47 -1.28 -15.57
C TRP A 62 -4.08 -1.87 -14.29
N SER A 63 -4.39 -3.14 -14.34
CA SER A 63 -4.90 -3.90 -13.20
C SER A 63 -4.37 -5.32 -13.27
N VAL A 64 -3.72 -5.78 -12.21
CA VAL A 64 -3.14 -7.12 -12.14
C VAL A 64 -3.71 -7.89 -10.97
N ARG A 65 -4.01 -9.17 -11.20
CA ARG A 65 -4.38 -10.12 -10.16
C ARG A 65 -3.17 -10.98 -9.86
N ALA A 66 -2.84 -11.11 -8.58
CA ALA A 66 -1.74 -11.94 -8.11
C ALA A 66 -2.06 -12.56 -6.75
N ASP A 67 -1.33 -13.59 -6.38
CA ASP A 67 -1.30 -14.12 -5.03
C ASP A 67 -0.28 -13.31 -4.22
N TRP A 68 -0.75 -12.41 -3.38
CA TRP A 68 0.07 -11.60 -2.50
C TRP A 68 0.30 -12.34 -1.17
N GLU A 69 1.51 -12.28 -0.67
CA GLU A 69 1.94 -12.94 0.56
C GLU A 69 2.44 -11.90 1.57
N GLY A 70 1.97 -12.00 2.81
CA GLY A 70 2.32 -11.01 3.82
C GLY A 70 1.51 -11.16 5.10
N VAL A 71 1.58 -10.16 5.95
CA VAL A 71 0.78 -10.07 7.18
C VAL A 71 -0.53 -9.38 6.87
N GLN A 72 -1.65 -10.04 7.19
CA GLN A 72 -2.98 -9.45 7.00
C GLN A 72 -3.14 -8.23 7.91
N TRP A 73 -3.67 -7.12 7.36
CA TRP A 73 -3.80 -5.87 8.12
C TRP A 73 -4.58 -6.03 9.42
N ASN A 74 -5.70 -6.74 9.38
CA ASN A 74 -6.54 -6.93 10.56
C ASN A 74 -5.83 -7.71 11.67
N ASP A 75 -4.93 -8.63 11.34
CA ASP A 75 -4.12 -9.34 12.32
C ASP A 75 -2.98 -8.47 12.84
N PHE A 76 -2.34 -7.71 11.97
CA PHE A 76 -1.33 -6.73 12.36
C PHE A 76 -1.91 -5.67 13.31
N LEU A 77 -3.11 -5.17 13.01
CA LEU A 77 -3.78 -4.16 13.83
C LEU A 77 -4.05 -4.62 15.26
N LYS A 78 -4.29 -5.91 15.51
CA LYS A 78 -4.49 -6.48 16.85
C LYS A 78 -3.30 -6.31 17.79
N LEU A 79 -2.11 -6.04 17.25
CA LEU A 79 -0.90 -5.79 18.04
C LEU A 79 -0.90 -4.42 18.73
N PHE A 80 -1.89 -3.56 18.42
CA PHE A 80 -1.93 -2.17 18.87
C PHE A 80 -3.23 -1.83 19.61
N HIS A 81 -3.10 -0.98 20.61
CA HIS A 81 -4.22 -0.30 21.24
C HIS A 81 -4.30 1.13 20.71
N LEU A 82 -5.25 1.37 19.82
CA LEU A 82 -5.47 2.71 19.27
C LEU A 82 -6.09 3.64 20.31
N LYS A 83 -5.68 4.92 20.24
CA LYS A 83 -6.37 6.00 20.96
C LYS A 83 -7.69 6.31 20.26
N SER A 84 -8.72 6.72 21.00
CA SER A 84 -10.08 6.91 20.49
C SER A 84 -10.24 7.91 19.33
N LYS A 85 -9.24 8.76 19.09
CA LYS A 85 -9.25 9.75 18.02
C LYS A 85 -8.60 9.24 16.72
N ALA A 86 -8.03 8.05 16.70
CA ALA A 86 -7.46 7.47 15.48
C ALA A 86 -8.58 7.13 14.49
N SER A 87 -8.53 7.69 13.30
CA SER A 87 -9.52 7.46 12.24
C SER A 87 -8.87 7.14 10.89
N TYR A 88 -7.62 7.52 10.72
CA TYR A 88 -6.83 7.29 9.51
C TYR A 88 -5.47 6.70 9.83
N VAL A 89 -4.84 6.15 8.81
CA VAL A 89 -3.46 5.66 8.85
C VAL A 89 -2.69 6.38 7.75
N ARG A 90 -1.58 7.01 8.12
CA ARG A 90 -0.59 7.54 7.20
C ARG A 90 0.49 6.50 6.99
N PHE A 91 0.75 6.16 5.74
CA PHE A 91 1.84 5.30 5.31
C PHE A 91 2.96 6.13 4.72
N THR A 92 4.20 5.83 5.11
CA THR A 92 5.39 6.53 4.60
C THR A 92 6.38 5.51 4.06
N SER A 93 6.93 5.78 2.88
CA SER A 93 7.99 4.98 2.27
C SER A 93 9.34 5.22 2.96
N ALA A 94 10.23 4.27 2.88
CA ALA A 94 11.63 4.44 3.25
C ALA A 94 12.23 5.63 2.47
N GLY A 95 13.00 6.49 3.19
CA GLY A 95 13.51 7.74 2.62
C GLY A 95 12.52 8.90 2.63
N GLY A 96 11.25 8.68 3.03
CA GLY A 96 10.25 9.74 3.24
C GLY A 96 9.72 10.42 1.97
N GLY A 97 10.16 10.00 0.78
CA GLY A 97 9.79 10.64 -0.49
C GLY A 97 8.36 10.36 -0.96
N TYR A 98 7.66 9.45 -0.31
CA TYR A 98 6.27 9.10 -0.63
C TYR A 98 5.45 8.93 0.65
N THR A 99 4.28 9.55 0.68
CA THR A 99 3.28 9.38 1.72
C THR A 99 1.90 9.21 1.11
N THR A 100 0.99 8.58 1.83
CA THR A 100 -0.45 8.52 1.53
C THR A 100 -1.21 8.20 2.81
N SER A 101 -2.45 8.65 2.92
CA SER A 101 -3.33 8.33 4.05
C SER A 101 -4.50 7.47 3.58
N VAL A 102 -4.97 6.57 4.45
CA VAL A 102 -6.13 5.71 4.21
C VAL A 102 -6.98 5.67 5.47
N SER A 103 -8.31 5.68 5.33
CA SER A 103 -9.20 5.55 6.48
C SER A 103 -9.07 4.17 7.12
N LEU A 104 -9.20 4.09 8.46
CA LEU A 104 -9.26 2.80 9.14
C LEU A 104 -10.40 1.92 8.62
N LYS A 105 -11.52 2.53 8.22
CA LYS A 105 -12.67 1.84 7.63
C LYS A 105 -12.32 1.14 6.32
N ASP A 106 -11.58 1.78 5.41
CA ASP A 106 -11.18 1.16 4.15
C ASP A 106 -10.16 0.04 4.35
N LEU A 107 -9.37 0.13 5.42
CA LEU A 107 -8.42 -0.90 5.82
C LEU A 107 -9.06 -2.12 6.51
N GLU A 108 -10.35 -2.06 6.91
CA GLU A 108 -11.08 -3.23 7.44
C GLU A 108 -11.27 -4.33 6.38
N ASN A 109 -11.09 -4.03 5.10
CA ASN A 109 -11.18 -5.04 4.04
C ASN A 109 -10.23 -6.21 4.34
N PRO A 110 -10.74 -7.45 4.47
CA PRO A 110 -9.94 -8.62 4.88
C PRO A 110 -8.84 -9.00 3.87
N ARG A 111 -8.80 -8.37 2.70
CA ARG A 111 -7.75 -8.59 1.69
C ARG A 111 -6.61 -7.57 1.75
N VAL A 112 -6.62 -6.67 2.73
CA VAL A 112 -5.52 -5.70 2.92
C VAL A 112 -4.33 -6.40 3.57
N LEU A 113 -3.15 -6.19 2.98
CA LEU A 113 -1.89 -6.84 3.39
C LEU A 113 -0.74 -5.84 3.55
N LEU A 114 0.11 -6.12 4.54
CA LEU A 114 1.52 -5.74 4.53
C LEU A 114 2.24 -6.82 3.73
N ALA A 115 2.43 -6.61 2.44
CA ALA A 115 2.92 -7.63 1.53
C ALA A 115 4.44 -7.61 1.41
N TYR A 116 5.05 -8.79 1.49
CA TYR A 116 6.49 -9.02 1.26
C TYR A 116 6.76 -10.04 0.16
N GLY A 117 5.72 -10.72 -0.33
CA GLY A 117 5.81 -11.73 -1.39
C GLY A 117 4.69 -11.60 -2.42
N VAL A 118 4.93 -12.16 -3.60
CA VAL A 118 3.98 -12.25 -4.71
C VAL A 118 4.25 -13.52 -5.51
N ASN A 119 3.20 -14.35 -5.72
CA ASN A 119 3.26 -15.61 -6.49
C ASN A 119 4.44 -16.51 -6.07
N GLY A 120 4.71 -16.62 -4.75
CA GLY A 120 5.76 -17.47 -4.19
C GLY A 120 7.19 -16.90 -4.22
N SER A 121 7.35 -15.62 -4.56
CA SER A 121 8.66 -14.94 -4.58
C SER A 121 8.63 -13.64 -3.79
N SER A 122 9.79 -13.19 -3.29
CA SER A 122 9.90 -11.88 -2.65
C SER A 122 9.57 -10.76 -3.63
N ILE A 123 8.95 -9.69 -3.13
CA ILE A 123 8.69 -8.50 -3.93
C ILE A 123 10.01 -7.78 -4.23
N GLU A 124 10.27 -7.54 -5.50
CA GLU A 124 11.49 -6.89 -5.95
C GLU A 124 11.53 -5.41 -5.55
N ALA A 125 12.75 -4.87 -5.38
CA ALA A 125 12.95 -3.50 -4.94
C ALA A 125 12.19 -2.48 -5.82
N GLU A 126 12.21 -2.62 -7.14
CA GLU A 126 11.54 -1.70 -8.06
C GLU A 126 10.00 -1.73 -7.96
N TYR A 127 9.42 -2.79 -7.41
CA TYR A 127 7.98 -2.95 -7.18
C TYR A 127 7.55 -2.69 -5.74
N GLY A 128 8.45 -2.17 -4.91
CA GLY A 128 8.16 -1.75 -3.55
C GLY A 128 8.59 -2.71 -2.46
N GLY A 129 9.39 -3.73 -2.80
CA GLY A 129 10.05 -4.57 -1.79
C GLY A 129 11.06 -3.81 -0.92
N PRO A 130 11.35 -4.33 0.26
CA PRO A 130 10.96 -5.62 0.79
C PRO A 130 9.51 -5.70 1.28
N LEU A 131 8.92 -4.56 1.67
CA LEU A 131 7.58 -4.46 2.27
C LEU A 131 6.77 -3.37 1.58
N ARG A 132 5.51 -3.66 1.26
CA ARG A 132 4.57 -2.69 0.72
C ARG A 132 3.16 -2.94 1.23
N MET A 133 2.30 -1.92 1.13
CA MET A 133 0.86 -2.15 1.26
C MET A 133 0.29 -2.73 -0.04
N VAL A 134 -0.71 -3.61 0.12
CA VAL A 134 -1.65 -4.01 -0.94
C VAL A 134 -3.05 -3.78 -0.40
N ILE A 135 -3.75 -2.82 -0.99
CA ILE A 135 -5.08 -2.38 -0.57
C ILE A 135 -6.03 -2.54 -1.77
N PRO A 136 -6.69 -3.70 -1.90
CA PRO A 136 -7.66 -3.93 -2.97
C PRO A 136 -8.84 -2.96 -2.85
N ASN A 137 -9.47 -2.63 -3.97
CA ASN A 137 -10.57 -1.68 -4.11
C ASN A 137 -10.20 -0.21 -3.90
N LEU A 138 -8.95 0.10 -3.56
CA LEU A 138 -8.41 1.45 -3.66
C LEU A 138 -7.42 1.53 -4.83
N TRP A 139 -7.29 2.73 -5.39
CA TRP A 139 -6.28 2.99 -6.40
C TRP A 139 -4.88 2.66 -5.88
N GLY A 140 -4.05 2.09 -6.72
CA GLY A 140 -2.72 1.58 -6.37
C GLY A 140 -1.77 2.61 -5.73
N TYR A 141 -2.04 3.91 -5.87
CA TYR A 141 -1.27 4.94 -5.17
C TYR A 141 -1.54 4.94 -3.65
N LYS A 142 -2.65 4.35 -3.18
CA LYS A 142 -2.90 4.12 -1.74
C LYS A 142 -2.07 2.94 -1.19
N SER A 143 -1.56 2.09 -2.07
CA SER A 143 -0.72 0.93 -1.72
C SER A 143 0.76 1.32 -1.64
N CYS A 144 1.16 2.00 -0.56
CA CYS A 144 2.49 2.52 -0.33
C CYS A 144 3.58 1.46 -0.55
N LYS A 145 4.55 1.75 -1.43
CA LYS A 145 5.76 0.95 -1.67
C LYS A 145 6.84 1.27 -0.65
N TRP A 146 7.78 0.34 -0.45
CA TRP A 146 8.89 0.54 0.47
C TRP A 146 8.44 1.01 1.84
N LEU A 147 7.36 0.41 2.31
CA LEU A 147 6.71 0.81 3.56
C LEU A 147 7.68 0.74 4.73
N SER A 148 7.89 1.86 5.42
CA SER A 148 8.78 1.94 6.58
C SER A 148 8.15 2.59 7.81
N VAL A 149 7.08 3.40 7.63
CA VAL A 149 6.37 4.02 8.75
C VAL A 149 4.87 3.88 8.57
N ILE A 150 4.20 3.54 9.67
CA ILE A 150 2.75 3.54 9.84
C ILE A 150 2.41 4.47 11.00
N GLU A 151 1.64 5.51 10.75
CA GLU A 151 1.19 6.47 11.77
C GLU A 151 -0.33 6.49 11.82
N PHE A 152 -0.88 6.23 13.01
CA PHE A 152 -2.32 6.40 13.24
C PHE A 152 -2.60 7.87 13.52
N VAL A 153 -3.48 8.48 12.72
CA VAL A 153 -3.78 9.91 12.77
C VAL A 153 -5.27 10.15 12.91
N ARG A 154 -5.65 11.36 13.33
CA ARG A 154 -7.04 11.74 13.52
C ARG A 154 -7.74 12.08 12.21
N GLU A 155 -7.05 12.81 11.36
CA GLU A 155 -7.59 13.40 10.13
C GLU A 155 -6.83 12.85 8.94
N GLU A 156 -7.48 12.81 7.80
CA GLU A 156 -6.82 12.49 6.57
C GLU A 156 -5.80 13.57 6.23
N GLU A 157 -4.59 13.15 5.91
CA GLU A 157 -3.54 14.02 5.44
C GLU A 157 -3.30 13.76 3.96
N GLY A 158 -2.98 14.80 3.20
CA GLY A 158 -2.54 14.67 1.83
C GLY A 158 -1.28 13.79 1.71
N GLY A 159 -0.97 13.40 0.51
CA GLY A 159 0.21 12.61 0.22
C GLY A 159 0.74 12.90 -1.17
N TYR A 160 1.71 12.11 -1.61
CA TYR A 160 2.44 12.39 -2.85
C TYR A 160 1.51 12.62 -4.07
N TRP A 161 0.51 11.77 -4.27
CA TRP A 161 -0.38 11.87 -5.42
C TRP A 161 -1.64 12.69 -5.15
N GLU A 162 -2.12 12.67 -3.92
CA GLU A 162 -3.26 13.48 -3.47
C GLU A 162 -2.96 14.97 -3.62
N ASP A 163 -1.77 15.41 -3.22
CA ASP A 163 -1.31 16.79 -3.37
C ASP A 163 -1.10 17.21 -4.83
N ARG A 164 -1.04 16.24 -5.75
CA ARG A 164 -0.93 16.44 -7.20
C ARG A 164 -2.26 16.33 -7.95
N GLY A 165 -3.36 16.09 -7.22
CA GLY A 165 -4.73 16.16 -7.76
C GLY A 165 -5.44 14.82 -7.91
N TYR A 166 -4.90 13.70 -7.40
CA TYR A 166 -5.69 12.49 -7.26
C TYR A 166 -6.64 12.59 -6.05
N THR A 167 -7.68 11.76 -6.04
CA THR A 167 -8.66 11.77 -4.95
C THR A 167 -8.04 11.35 -3.63
N TRP A 168 -8.46 11.98 -2.55
CA TRP A 168 -7.95 11.65 -1.22
C TRP A 168 -8.43 10.27 -0.76
N SER A 169 -9.70 9.91 -0.99
CA SER A 169 -10.22 8.60 -0.63
C SER A 169 -9.54 7.44 -1.36
N GLY A 170 -9.16 7.65 -2.61
CA GLY A 170 -8.61 6.60 -3.46
C GLY A 170 -9.59 5.49 -3.83
N VAL A 171 -10.87 5.62 -3.48
CA VAL A 171 -11.91 4.64 -3.81
C VAL A 171 -12.11 4.58 -5.33
N ILE A 172 -12.21 3.36 -5.86
CA ILE A 172 -12.47 3.13 -7.28
C ILE A 172 -13.97 3.18 -7.52
N GLU A 173 -14.47 4.38 -7.79
CA GLU A 173 -15.91 4.62 -8.02
C GLU A 173 -16.25 4.49 -9.51
N PRO A 174 -17.51 4.11 -9.86
CA PRO A 174 -17.98 4.12 -11.24
C PRO A 174 -17.87 5.51 -11.87
N GLY A 175 -17.58 5.59 -13.16
CA GLY A 175 -17.52 6.85 -13.89
C GLY A 175 -16.27 6.96 -14.74
N PHE A 176 -15.41 7.92 -14.46
CA PHE A 176 -14.18 8.14 -15.21
C PHE A 176 -12.99 8.30 -14.25
N THR A 177 -11.88 7.70 -14.62
CA THR A 177 -10.58 8.04 -14.02
C THR A 177 -9.80 8.97 -14.95
N LEU A 178 -8.91 9.78 -14.38
CA LEU A 178 -7.99 10.65 -15.10
C LEU A 178 -6.57 10.39 -14.59
N ASP A 179 -5.70 9.91 -15.48
CA ASP A 179 -4.26 9.92 -15.20
C ASP A 179 -3.72 11.35 -15.36
N ILE A 180 -3.33 11.96 -14.25
CA ILE A 180 -2.85 13.36 -14.24
C ILE A 180 -1.52 13.56 -14.98
N ASN A 181 -0.74 12.50 -15.20
CA ASN A 181 0.55 12.56 -15.90
C ASN A 181 0.34 12.53 -17.41
N THR A 182 -0.47 11.59 -17.90
CA THR A 182 -0.71 11.39 -19.35
C THR A 182 -1.91 12.18 -19.86
N LYS A 183 -2.77 12.71 -18.95
CA LYS A 183 -4.06 13.34 -19.24
C LYS A 183 -5.07 12.41 -19.92
N ILE A 184 -4.82 11.11 -19.89
CA ILE A 184 -5.73 10.11 -20.46
C ILE A 184 -6.89 9.89 -19.50
N ARG A 185 -8.10 10.00 -20.01
CA ARG A 185 -9.35 9.72 -19.30
C ARG A 185 -9.89 8.37 -19.74
N ARG A 186 -10.30 7.53 -18.77
CA ARG A 186 -10.84 6.19 -19.03
C ARG A 186 -12.18 6.00 -18.33
N PRO A 187 -13.18 5.39 -18.97
CA PRO A 187 -14.38 4.95 -18.29
C PRO A 187 -14.04 3.78 -17.37
N ILE A 188 -14.67 3.71 -16.20
CA ILE A 188 -14.50 2.62 -15.24
C ILE A 188 -15.84 2.22 -14.63
N GLN A 189 -15.98 0.93 -14.33
CA GLN A 189 -17.18 0.38 -13.69
C GLN A 189 -17.16 0.51 -12.17
N GLY A 190 -16.02 0.86 -11.58
CA GLY A 190 -15.81 0.91 -10.15
C GLY A 190 -15.48 -0.45 -9.53
N GLY A 191 -15.08 -0.43 -8.26
CA GLY A 191 -14.73 -1.65 -7.54
C GLY A 191 -13.49 -2.35 -8.12
N GLU A 192 -13.56 -3.66 -8.27
CA GLU A 192 -12.45 -4.45 -8.82
C GLU A 192 -12.44 -4.39 -10.35
N ILE A 193 -11.59 -3.53 -10.92
CA ILE A 193 -11.48 -3.34 -12.38
C ILE A 193 -10.68 -4.50 -12.98
N THR A 194 -11.27 -5.14 -13.97
CA THR A 194 -10.63 -6.25 -14.71
C THR A 194 -10.05 -5.81 -16.05
N GLU A 195 -10.64 -4.79 -16.67
CA GLU A 195 -10.26 -4.24 -17.98
C GLU A 195 -10.32 -2.70 -17.93
N PHE A 196 -9.54 -2.03 -18.79
CA PHE A 196 -9.52 -0.58 -18.97
C PHE A 196 -9.89 -0.19 -20.39
#